data_4fd52eedef7a4a372a553a6c581a2f6a
#
_entry.id   4fd52eedef7a4a372a553a6c581a2f6a
#
_cell.length_a   1.000
_cell.length_b   1.000
_cell.length_c   1.000
_cell.angle_alpha   90.00
_cell.angle_beta   90.00
_cell.angle_gamma   90.00
#
_symmetry.space_group_name_H-M   'P 1'
#
loop_
_entity.id
_entity.type
_entity.pdbx_description
1 polymer ?
#
loop_
_entity_poly.entity_id
_entity_poly.type
_entity_poly.pdbx_seq_one_letter_code
_entity_poly.pdbx_strand_id
1 'polypeptide(L)'
;MRMTTRRADSLRAQPALPQWMRMYFYGMHGVTLDILLSSARRFLDDNDFRLLGFSSPYLCIVHSITHLVLEKIYLQKRYFQERPVVFHLVFYPSLYICLQILIGNVVTCTENIRVVSITQLVVHYILALYFTSVFHKGFLSLQYQDKRVLLRSSSPNGLPGVLRFVFFGMHGLLDEVVFTSVFNLFEKADRTLSGHTSLWSFLMYGSCSFVVEKLYFHLHFKRGWGTLQRLPIYICFIYMWEFSWGFALRQYDACSWDYSHYPLNFMGLVTLLYLPGWVCLSLYQDILFNILLRVVCNDRNDKEMPNAGANGRLLPKGKLENDKLHVGFS
;
A
#
# COMPACT_ATOMS: atom_id res chain seq x y z
N MET A 1 -34.38 -33.05 8.89
CA MET A 1 -34.46 -31.72 8.28
C MET A 1 -33.71 -30.66 9.14
N ARG A 2 -32.58 -30.97 9.77
CA ARG A 2 -31.75 -30.07 10.62
C ARG A 2 -30.24 -30.09 10.27
N MET A 3 -29.83 -30.77 9.20
CA MET A 3 -28.41 -30.90 8.83
C MET A 3 -27.98 -30.01 7.63
N THR A 4 -28.92 -29.38 6.92
CA THR A 4 -28.61 -28.56 5.73
C THR A 4 -28.37 -27.10 6.05
N THR A 5 -28.80 -26.59 7.19
CA THR A 5 -28.62 -25.18 7.58
C THR A 5 -27.21 -24.87 8.13
N ARG A 6 -26.51 -25.85 8.71
CA ARG A 6 -25.14 -25.62 9.24
C ARG A 6 -24.06 -25.52 8.17
N ARG A 7 -24.32 -25.94 6.91
CA ARG A 7 -23.36 -25.83 5.79
C ARG A 7 -23.48 -24.49 5.06
N ALA A 8 -24.61 -23.81 5.20
CA ALA A 8 -24.81 -22.46 4.63
C ALA A 8 -24.18 -21.34 5.48
N ASP A 9 -24.13 -21.51 6.81
CA ASP A 9 -23.54 -20.53 7.73
C ASP A 9 -22.00 -20.56 7.75
N SER A 10 -21.35 -21.59 7.21
CA SER A 10 -19.89 -21.67 7.10
C SER A 10 -19.34 -20.93 5.87
N LEU A 11 -20.19 -20.45 4.99
CA LEU A 11 -19.86 -19.43 3.97
C LEU A 11 -19.92 -18.02 4.57
N ARG A 12 -19.45 -17.84 5.82
CA ARG A 12 -19.24 -16.52 6.38
C ARG A 12 -18.36 -15.75 5.40
N ALA A 13 -18.91 -14.64 4.90
CA ALA A 13 -18.17 -13.69 4.12
C ALA A 13 -16.82 -13.45 4.81
N GLN A 14 -15.72 -13.76 4.13
CA GLN A 14 -14.39 -13.55 4.70
C GLN A 14 -14.30 -12.08 5.11
N PRO A 15 -13.75 -11.78 6.30
CA PRO A 15 -13.79 -10.43 6.82
C PRO A 15 -13.03 -9.49 5.87
N ALA A 16 -13.67 -8.39 5.49
CA ALA A 16 -13.02 -7.28 4.80
C ALA A 16 -11.78 -6.83 5.61
N LEU A 17 -10.91 -6.04 4.98
CA LEU A 17 -9.76 -5.46 5.70
C LEU A 17 -10.23 -4.75 6.98
N PRO A 18 -9.51 -4.91 8.12
CA PRO A 18 -9.78 -4.16 9.35
C PRO A 18 -9.75 -2.65 9.10
N GLN A 19 -10.55 -1.89 9.84
CA GLN A 19 -10.66 -0.44 9.63
C GLN A 19 -9.31 0.29 9.73
N TRP A 20 -8.48 -0.06 10.73
CA TRP A 20 -7.16 0.54 10.91
C TRP A 20 -6.25 0.32 9.68
N MET A 21 -6.33 -0.87 9.08
CA MET A 21 -5.56 -1.20 7.88
C MET A 21 -6.07 -0.42 6.67
N ARG A 22 -7.39 -0.27 6.52
CA ARG A 22 -7.98 0.56 5.46
C ARG A 22 -7.54 2.01 5.60
N MET A 23 -7.60 2.57 6.82
CA MET A 23 -7.12 3.93 7.08
C MET A 23 -5.64 4.09 6.72
N TYR A 24 -4.80 3.11 7.10
CA TYR A 24 -3.38 3.13 6.77
C TYR A 24 -3.15 3.13 5.25
N PHE A 25 -3.82 2.25 4.51
CA PHE A 25 -3.73 2.22 3.05
C PHE A 25 -4.21 3.52 2.40
N TYR A 26 -5.31 4.08 2.88
CA TYR A 26 -5.84 5.34 2.36
C TYR A 26 -4.88 6.50 2.58
N GLY A 27 -4.32 6.62 3.78
CA GLY A 27 -3.36 7.67 4.09
C GLY A 27 -2.09 7.56 3.25
N MET A 28 -1.52 6.37 3.20
CA MET A 28 -0.32 6.07 2.40
C MET A 28 -0.55 6.34 0.90
N HIS A 29 -1.68 5.89 0.36
CA HIS A 29 -2.05 6.14 -1.04
C HIS A 29 -2.26 7.64 -1.32
N GLY A 30 -2.91 8.37 -0.41
CA GLY A 30 -3.09 9.81 -0.52
C GLY A 30 -1.77 10.57 -0.55
N VAL A 31 -0.86 10.26 0.38
CA VAL A 31 0.50 10.83 0.39
C VAL A 31 1.25 10.52 -0.92
N THR A 32 1.10 9.29 -1.44
CA THR A 32 1.71 8.93 -2.73
C THR A 32 1.16 9.79 -3.88
N LEU A 33 -0.14 10.09 -3.88
CA LEU A 33 -0.73 10.97 -4.89
C LEU A 33 -0.24 12.43 -4.73
N ASP A 34 -0.09 12.94 -3.51
CA ASP A 34 0.49 14.27 -3.28
C ASP A 34 1.90 14.36 -3.84
N ILE A 35 2.75 13.35 -3.56
CA ILE A 35 4.11 13.27 -4.09
C ILE A 35 4.10 13.21 -5.61
N LEU A 36 3.26 12.36 -6.20
CA LEU A 36 3.14 12.21 -7.65
C LEU A 36 2.75 13.54 -8.32
N LEU A 37 1.71 14.20 -7.80
CA LEU A 37 1.20 15.45 -8.39
C LEU A 37 2.19 16.61 -8.23
N SER A 38 2.81 16.73 -7.04
CA SER A 38 3.79 17.80 -6.80
C SER A 38 5.08 17.59 -7.58
N SER A 39 5.56 16.34 -7.72
CA SER A 39 6.71 15.99 -8.55
C SER A 39 6.44 16.24 -10.02
N ALA A 40 5.27 15.81 -10.53
CA ALA A 40 4.89 16.02 -11.92
C ALA A 40 4.83 17.52 -12.28
N ARG A 41 4.25 18.32 -11.38
CA ARG A 41 4.20 19.78 -11.57
C ARG A 41 5.60 20.39 -11.65
N ARG A 42 6.49 20.07 -10.70
CA ARG A 42 7.87 20.57 -10.70
C ARG A 42 8.65 20.12 -11.93
N PHE A 43 8.45 18.89 -12.37
CA PHE A 43 9.07 18.39 -13.58
C PHE A 43 8.63 19.21 -14.82
N LEU A 44 7.34 19.56 -14.91
CA LEU A 44 6.80 20.35 -16.00
C LEU A 44 7.24 21.83 -15.95
N ASP A 45 7.34 22.39 -14.74
CA ASP A 45 7.69 23.80 -14.54
C ASP A 45 9.21 24.03 -14.63
N ASP A 46 10.02 23.15 -14.02
CA ASP A 46 11.47 23.36 -13.79
C ASP A 46 12.38 22.35 -14.52
N ASN A 47 11.82 21.32 -15.19
CA ASN A 47 12.56 20.15 -15.71
C ASN A 47 13.42 19.46 -14.65
N ASP A 48 12.94 19.39 -13.38
CA ASP A 48 13.66 18.79 -12.28
C ASP A 48 13.62 17.25 -12.34
N PHE A 49 14.69 16.64 -12.84
CA PHE A 49 14.83 15.19 -12.96
C PHE A 49 14.93 14.45 -11.61
N ARG A 50 15.12 15.16 -10.50
CA ARG A 50 15.07 14.57 -9.16
C ARG A 50 13.67 14.13 -8.78
N LEU A 51 12.64 14.61 -9.51
CA LEU A 51 11.22 14.29 -9.28
C LEU A 51 10.80 14.47 -7.82
N LEU A 52 11.23 15.58 -7.21
CA LEU A 52 10.92 15.89 -5.81
C LEU A 52 9.44 16.24 -5.64
N GLY A 53 8.79 15.56 -4.70
CA GLY A 53 7.43 15.81 -4.30
C GLY A 53 7.32 16.09 -2.80
N PHE A 54 6.22 16.71 -2.39
CA PHE A 54 5.98 17.19 -1.04
C PHE A 54 4.63 16.69 -0.52
N SER A 55 4.60 16.33 0.77
CA SER A 55 3.39 16.04 1.53
C SER A 55 3.66 16.27 3.01
N SER A 56 2.78 15.81 3.90
CA SER A 56 3.00 15.88 5.34
C SER A 56 2.32 14.72 6.08
N PRO A 57 2.76 14.36 7.30
CA PRO A 57 2.06 13.40 8.15
C PRO A 57 0.62 13.81 8.48
N TYR A 58 0.32 15.11 8.55
CA TYR A 58 -1.05 15.59 8.71
C TYR A 58 -1.94 15.22 7.54
N LEU A 59 -1.43 15.38 6.30
CA LEU A 59 -2.16 15.01 5.10
C LEU A 59 -2.43 13.50 5.04
N CYS A 60 -1.53 12.67 5.56
CA CYS A 60 -1.79 11.24 5.69
C CYS A 60 -3.07 10.96 6.51
N ILE A 61 -3.25 11.66 7.64
CA ILE A 61 -4.45 11.51 8.49
C ILE A 61 -5.69 12.04 7.75
N VAL A 62 -5.57 13.20 7.10
CA VAL A 62 -6.65 13.81 6.33
C VAL A 62 -7.10 12.89 5.20
N HIS A 63 -6.16 12.35 4.41
CA HIS A 63 -6.45 11.38 3.36
C HIS A 63 -7.11 10.11 3.91
N SER A 64 -6.64 9.60 5.05
CA SER A 64 -7.22 8.42 5.70
C SER A 64 -8.71 8.62 6.01
N ILE A 65 -9.06 9.74 6.60
CA ILE A 65 -10.45 10.06 6.98
C ILE A 65 -11.29 10.33 5.74
N THR A 66 -10.78 11.13 4.81
CA THR A 66 -11.50 11.51 3.58
C THR A 66 -11.84 10.27 2.75
N HIS A 67 -10.86 9.41 2.51
CA HIS A 67 -11.10 8.20 1.71
C HIS A 67 -11.99 7.18 2.42
N LEU A 68 -11.98 7.14 3.75
CA LEU A 68 -12.94 6.34 4.50
C LEU A 68 -14.39 6.83 4.32
N VAL A 69 -14.60 8.15 4.27
CA VAL A 69 -15.91 8.75 3.95
C VAL A 69 -16.30 8.44 2.51
N LEU A 70 -15.39 8.65 1.56
CA LEU A 70 -15.60 8.35 0.14
C LEU A 70 -15.88 6.87 -0.13
N GLU A 71 -15.27 5.95 0.62
CA GLU A 71 -15.61 4.52 0.58
C GLU A 71 -17.06 4.28 0.94
N LYS A 72 -17.56 4.89 2.04
CA LYS A 72 -18.95 4.73 2.44
C LYS A 72 -19.91 5.25 1.36
N ILE A 73 -19.57 6.37 0.72
CA ILE A 73 -20.33 6.92 -0.40
C ILE A 73 -20.29 5.97 -1.60
N TYR A 74 -19.11 5.43 -1.94
CA TYR A 74 -18.97 4.46 -3.01
C TYR A 74 -19.83 3.21 -2.79
N LEU A 75 -19.97 2.74 -1.54
CA LEU A 75 -20.82 1.60 -1.20
C LEU A 75 -22.32 1.90 -1.42
N GLN A 76 -22.71 3.18 -1.43
CA GLN A 76 -24.10 3.59 -1.72
C GLN A 76 -24.45 3.54 -3.22
N LYS A 77 -23.50 3.22 -4.11
CA LYS A 77 -23.75 3.08 -5.56
C LYS A 77 -24.94 2.16 -5.89
N ARG A 78 -25.31 1.24 -4.98
CA ARG A 78 -26.48 0.38 -5.12
C ARG A 78 -27.80 1.15 -5.25
N TYR A 79 -27.88 2.36 -4.72
CA TYR A 79 -29.07 3.23 -4.89
C TYR A 79 -29.17 3.83 -6.29
N PHE A 80 -28.10 3.76 -7.09
CA PHE A 80 -27.99 4.28 -8.45
C PHE A 80 -27.95 3.18 -9.50
N GLN A 81 -28.46 1.96 -9.20
CA GLN A 81 -28.39 0.81 -10.10
C GLN A 81 -29.01 1.07 -11.46
N GLU A 82 -30.09 1.87 -11.50
CA GLU A 82 -30.76 2.26 -12.74
C GLU A 82 -29.98 3.32 -13.56
N ARG A 83 -29.08 4.07 -12.91
CA ARG A 83 -28.33 5.18 -13.52
C ARG A 83 -26.86 5.17 -13.10
N PRO A 84 -26.11 4.10 -13.40
CA PRO A 84 -24.71 3.97 -12.95
C PRO A 84 -23.82 5.07 -13.50
N VAL A 85 -24.08 5.55 -14.71
CA VAL A 85 -23.34 6.65 -15.35
C VAL A 85 -23.43 7.94 -14.53
N VAL A 86 -24.63 8.27 -14.03
CA VAL A 86 -24.83 9.46 -13.19
C VAL A 86 -24.02 9.37 -11.90
N PHE A 87 -23.96 8.18 -11.29
CA PHE A 87 -23.13 7.99 -10.10
C PHE A 87 -21.64 8.22 -10.37
N HIS A 88 -21.10 7.56 -11.41
CA HIS A 88 -19.65 7.55 -11.66
C HIS A 88 -19.13 8.85 -12.28
N LEU A 89 -19.92 9.51 -13.14
CA LEU A 89 -19.46 10.71 -13.85
C LEU A 89 -19.90 12.03 -13.22
N VAL A 90 -20.98 12.03 -12.40
CA VAL A 90 -21.51 13.27 -11.84
C VAL A 90 -21.47 13.26 -10.32
N PHE A 91 -22.22 12.36 -9.68
CA PHE A 91 -22.43 12.39 -8.24
C PHE A 91 -21.14 12.23 -7.45
N TYR A 92 -20.40 11.12 -7.69
CA TYR A 92 -19.17 10.83 -6.97
C TYR A 92 -18.08 11.89 -7.23
N PRO A 93 -17.77 12.29 -8.49
CA PRO A 93 -16.77 13.32 -8.75
C PRO A 93 -17.12 14.67 -8.13
N SER A 94 -18.37 15.11 -8.20
CA SER A 94 -18.79 16.37 -7.58
C SER A 94 -18.55 16.37 -6.07
N LEU A 95 -18.92 15.28 -5.40
CA LEU A 95 -18.72 15.13 -3.97
C LEU A 95 -17.23 15.02 -3.60
N TYR A 96 -16.44 14.28 -4.39
CA TYR A 96 -15.00 14.21 -4.22
C TYR A 96 -14.36 15.59 -4.31
N ILE A 97 -14.66 16.36 -5.35
CA ILE A 97 -14.14 17.72 -5.56
C ILE A 97 -14.54 18.65 -4.41
N CYS A 98 -15.82 18.63 -3.99
CA CYS A 98 -16.29 19.42 -2.86
C CYS A 98 -15.51 19.10 -1.57
N LEU A 99 -15.28 17.82 -1.28
CA LEU A 99 -14.50 17.41 -0.10
C LEU A 99 -13.04 17.85 -0.20
N GLN A 100 -12.41 17.73 -1.37
CA GLN A 100 -11.02 18.16 -1.56
C GLN A 100 -10.85 19.68 -1.42
N ILE A 101 -11.78 20.47 -1.94
CA ILE A 101 -11.77 21.93 -1.77
C ILE A 101 -11.98 22.30 -0.30
N LEU A 102 -12.96 21.67 0.37
CA LEU A 102 -13.24 21.92 1.79
C LEU A 102 -11.99 21.61 2.65
N ILE A 103 -11.39 20.46 2.45
CA ILE A 103 -10.22 20.03 3.20
C ILE A 103 -9.01 20.92 2.88
N GLY A 104 -8.80 21.25 1.61
CA GLY A 104 -7.72 22.15 1.21
C GLY A 104 -7.82 23.51 1.90
N ASN A 105 -9.01 24.08 2.02
CA ASN A 105 -9.23 25.35 2.72
C ASN A 105 -9.04 25.23 4.24
N VAL A 106 -9.47 24.11 4.85
CA VAL A 106 -9.30 23.88 6.30
C VAL A 106 -7.85 23.67 6.67
N VAL A 107 -7.09 22.87 5.89
CA VAL A 107 -5.68 22.54 6.17
C VAL A 107 -4.77 23.76 5.98
N THR A 108 -5.07 24.63 5.01
CA THR A 108 -4.21 25.79 4.75
C THR A 108 -4.43 26.96 5.71
N CYS A 109 -5.52 26.96 6.52
CA CYS A 109 -5.87 28.03 7.48
C CYS A 109 -5.67 29.45 6.92
N THR A 110 -5.80 29.64 5.61
CA THR A 110 -5.65 30.95 4.96
C THR A 110 -6.95 31.72 5.03
N GLU A 111 -6.89 32.97 5.45
CA GLU A 111 -8.06 33.89 5.51
C GLU A 111 -8.73 34.10 4.15
N ASN A 112 -8.03 33.77 3.06
CA ASN A 112 -8.55 33.88 1.70
C ASN A 112 -8.91 32.50 1.16
N ILE A 113 -10.16 32.33 0.74
CA ILE A 113 -10.62 31.16 -0.01
C ILE A 113 -9.76 31.05 -1.27
N ARG A 114 -8.99 29.97 -1.38
CA ARG A 114 -8.19 29.74 -2.58
C ARG A 114 -9.13 29.52 -3.78
N VAL A 115 -8.98 30.37 -4.78
CA VAL A 115 -9.64 30.18 -6.07
C VAL A 115 -8.98 28.95 -6.72
N VAL A 116 -9.77 27.89 -6.87
CA VAL A 116 -9.31 26.63 -7.49
C VAL A 116 -9.15 26.89 -8.98
N SER A 117 -7.95 26.63 -9.53
CA SER A 117 -7.73 26.78 -10.96
C SER A 117 -8.48 25.71 -11.75
N ILE A 118 -8.78 25.98 -13.02
CA ILE A 118 -9.43 25.00 -13.91
C ILE A 118 -8.57 23.72 -14.01
N THR A 119 -7.24 23.86 -14.08
CA THR A 119 -6.32 22.72 -14.10
C THR A 119 -6.46 21.84 -12.86
N GLN A 120 -6.58 22.45 -11.68
CA GLN A 120 -6.80 21.69 -10.42
C GLN A 120 -8.14 20.97 -10.44
N LEU A 121 -9.22 21.61 -10.95
CA LEU A 121 -10.52 20.95 -11.08
C LEU A 121 -10.46 19.72 -11.99
N VAL A 122 -9.77 19.85 -13.14
CA VAL A 122 -9.58 18.72 -14.08
C VAL A 122 -8.80 17.58 -13.41
N VAL A 123 -7.72 17.89 -12.71
CA VAL A 123 -6.94 16.88 -11.98
C VAL A 123 -7.80 16.18 -10.92
N HIS A 124 -8.54 16.92 -10.11
CA HIS A 124 -9.44 16.32 -9.11
C HIS A 124 -10.55 15.48 -9.75
N TYR A 125 -11.05 15.89 -10.90
CA TYR A 125 -12.06 15.11 -11.63
C TYR A 125 -11.48 13.77 -12.14
N ILE A 126 -10.27 13.79 -12.72
CA ILE A 126 -9.56 12.58 -13.15
C ILE A 126 -9.29 11.65 -11.96
N LEU A 127 -8.84 12.20 -10.83
CA LEU A 127 -8.64 11.42 -9.60
C LEU A 127 -9.95 10.81 -9.09
N ALA A 128 -11.06 11.54 -9.14
CA ALA A 128 -12.37 11.01 -8.76
C ALA A 128 -12.78 9.82 -9.64
N LEU A 129 -12.56 9.91 -10.96
CA LEU A 129 -12.81 8.80 -11.88
C LEU A 129 -11.90 7.59 -11.58
N TYR A 130 -10.63 7.83 -11.27
CA TYR A 130 -9.71 6.78 -10.83
C TYR A 130 -10.21 6.09 -9.56
N PHE A 131 -10.60 6.86 -8.54
CA PHE A 131 -11.10 6.29 -7.28
C PHE A 131 -12.36 5.45 -7.47
N THR A 132 -13.33 5.96 -8.23
CA THR A 132 -14.62 5.26 -8.41
C THR A 132 -14.53 4.06 -9.37
N SER A 133 -13.65 4.09 -10.37
CA SER A 133 -13.58 3.06 -11.41
C SER A 133 -12.54 1.98 -11.12
N VAL A 134 -11.44 2.34 -10.50
CA VAL A 134 -10.28 1.45 -10.31
C VAL A 134 -10.02 1.17 -8.84
N PHE A 135 -9.73 2.22 -8.06
CA PHE A 135 -9.20 2.06 -6.72
C PHE A 135 -10.19 1.36 -5.78
N HIS A 136 -11.40 1.90 -5.57
CA HIS A 136 -12.38 1.29 -4.67
C HIS A 136 -12.79 -0.11 -5.10
N LYS A 137 -12.90 -0.36 -6.40
CA LYS A 137 -13.22 -1.70 -6.93
C LYS A 137 -12.14 -2.72 -6.53
N GLY A 138 -10.89 -2.40 -6.78
CA GLY A 138 -9.76 -3.28 -6.44
C GLY A 138 -9.54 -3.38 -4.93
N PHE A 139 -9.57 -2.25 -4.22
CA PHE A 139 -9.28 -2.20 -2.79
C PHE A 139 -10.32 -2.94 -1.93
N LEU A 140 -11.61 -2.83 -2.25
CA LEU A 140 -12.69 -3.53 -1.54
C LEU A 140 -12.75 -5.03 -1.84
N SER A 141 -12.01 -5.52 -2.85
CA SER A 141 -11.83 -6.95 -3.08
C SER A 141 -10.81 -7.59 -2.15
N LEU A 142 -9.99 -6.78 -1.46
CA LEU A 142 -9.00 -7.26 -0.52
C LEU A 142 -9.65 -7.74 0.79
N GLN A 143 -9.13 -8.85 1.30
CA GLN A 143 -9.61 -9.49 2.53
C GLN A 143 -8.44 -9.82 3.44
N TYR A 144 -8.68 -9.81 4.75
CA TYR A 144 -7.70 -10.16 5.76
C TYR A 144 -8.00 -11.54 6.34
N GLN A 145 -7.05 -12.47 6.21
CA GLN A 145 -7.20 -13.84 6.71
C GLN A 145 -6.55 -14.03 8.07
N ASP A 146 -7.21 -14.78 8.95
CA ASP A 146 -6.61 -15.20 10.22
C ASP A 146 -5.50 -16.24 9.98
N LYS A 147 -4.47 -16.22 10.85
CA LYS A 147 -3.32 -17.16 10.82
C LYS A 147 -3.74 -18.64 10.66
N ARG A 148 -4.85 -19.02 11.28
CA ARG A 148 -5.35 -20.40 11.28
C ARG A 148 -5.76 -20.89 9.89
N VAL A 149 -6.19 -19.98 9.03
CA VAL A 149 -6.63 -20.31 7.65
C VAL A 149 -5.42 -20.49 6.74
N LEU A 150 -4.37 -19.68 6.91
CA LEU A 150 -3.13 -19.76 6.13
C LEU A 150 -2.43 -21.12 6.31
N LEU A 151 -2.44 -21.68 7.52
CA LEU A 151 -1.83 -22.99 7.81
C LEU A 151 -2.60 -24.17 7.21
N ARG A 152 -3.89 -23.98 6.88
CA ARG A 152 -4.76 -25.02 6.29
C ARG A 152 -4.91 -24.93 4.79
N SER A 153 -4.57 -23.78 4.19
CA SER A 153 -4.71 -23.56 2.75
C SER A 153 -3.38 -23.87 2.06
N SER A 154 -3.35 -24.94 1.30
CA SER A 154 -2.21 -25.30 0.45
C SER A 154 -2.11 -24.42 -0.83
N SER A 155 -2.97 -23.44 -1.00
CA SER A 155 -2.94 -22.49 -2.12
C SER A 155 -2.58 -21.09 -1.61
N PRO A 156 -1.43 -20.55 -2.01
CA PRO A 156 -1.03 -19.19 -1.64
C PRO A 156 -1.76 -18.17 -2.52
N ASN A 157 -3.05 -17.94 -2.28
CA ASN A 157 -3.77 -16.81 -2.89
C ASN A 157 -3.40 -15.49 -2.19
N GLY A 158 -2.12 -15.29 -1.93
CA GLY A 158 -1.62 -14.05 -1.36
C GLY A 158 -1.73 -12.88 -2.35
N LEU A 159 -1.49 -11.68 -1.85
CA LEU A 159 -1.46 -10.47 -2.66
C LEU A 159 -0.48 -10.63 -3.83
N PRO A 160 -0.87 -10.35 -5.09
CA PRO A 160 0.01 -10.43 -6.25
C PRO A 160 1.31 -9.64 -6.06
N GLY A 161 2.42 -10.14 -6.62
CA GLY A 161 3.74 -9.52 -6.46
C GLY A 161 3.77 -8.04 -6.85
N VAL A 162 3.07 -7.65 -7.91
CA VAL A 162 2.95 -6.26 -8.34
C VAL A 162 2.29 -5.39 -7.26
N LEU A 163 1.20 -5.86 -6.65
CA LEU A 163 0.53 -5.12 -5.58
C LEU A 163 1.39 -5.01 -4.32
N ARG A 164 2.20 -6.03 -4.01
CA ARG A 164 3.18 -5.95 -2.92
C ARG A 164 4.29 -4.95 -3.21
N PHE A 165 4.82 -4.94 -4.44
CA PHE A 165 5.79 -3.94 -4.87
C PHE A 165 5.23 -2.51 -4.74
N VAL A 166 4.00 -2.28 -5.24
CA VAL A 166 3.31 -0.98 -5.12
C VAL A 166 3.11 -0.60 -3.66
N PHE A 167 2.69 -1.55 -2.81
CA PHE A 167 2.56 -1.32 -1.37
C PHE A 167 3.88 -0.88 -0.75
N PHE A 168 4.97 -1.59 -1.01
CA PHE A 168 6.29 -1.25 -0.46
C PHE A 168 6.81 0.10 -0.97
N GLY A 169 6.56 0.43 -2.23
CA GLY A 169 6.90 1.74 -2.78
C GLY A 169 6.14 2.87 -2.10
N MET A 170 4.82 2.74 -1.93
CA MET A 170 4.00 3.71 -1.22
C MET A 170 4.37 3.84 0.26
N HIS A 171 4.67 2.70 0.91
CA HIS A 171 5.11 2.67 2.30
C HIS A 171 6.44 3.42 2.48
N GLY A 172 7.42 3.16 1.61
CA GLY A 172 8.70 3.86 1.65
C GLY A 172 8.58 5.37 1.42
N LEU A 173 7.68 5.82 0.52
CA LEU A 173 7.40 7.25 0.36
C LEU A 173 6.82 7.86 1.65
N LEU A 174 5.89 7.17 2.31
CA LEU A 174 5.31 7.63 3.57
C LEU A 174 6.38 7.71 4.66
N ASP A 175 7.23 6.69 4.81
CA ASP A 175 8.32 6.67 5.80
C ASP A 175 9.28 7.83 5.58
N GLU A 176 9.65 8.13 4.34
CA GLU A 176 10.55 9.22 4.00
C GLU A 176 9.90 10.60 4.22
N VAL A 177 8.61 10.77 3.90
CA VAL A 177 7.87 11.99 4.23
C VAL A 177 7.81 12.22 5.73
N VAL A 178 7.54 11.17 6.54
CA VAL A 178 7.56 11.27 8.00
C VAL A 178 8.96 11.61 8.51
N PHE A 179 9.98 10.92 8.01
CA PHE A 179 11.37 11.15 8.40
C PHE A 179 11.81 12.59 8.10
N THR A 180 11.61 13.05 6.86
CA THR A 180 12.02 14.39 6.43
C THR A 180 11.22 15.50 7.11
N SER A 181 9.94 15.28 7.44
CA SER A 181 9.14 16.23 8.19
C SER A 181 9.61 16.39 9.64
N VAL A 182 9.97 15.28 10.28
CA VAL A 182 10.54 15.29 11.64
C VAL A 182 11.91 15.97 11.64
N PHE A 183 12.73 15.69 10.64
CA PHE A 183 14.03 16.32 10.45
C PHE A 183 13.92 17.84 10.27
N ASN A 184 13.01 18.28 9.40
CA ASN A 184 12.72 19.72 9.18
C ASN A 184 12.19 20.40 10.45
N LEU A 185 11.42 19.68 11.29
CA LEU A 185 10.96 20.22 12.56
C LEU A 185 12.12 20.55 13.51
N PHE A 186 13.11 19.63 13.62
CA PHE A 186 14.24 19.82 14.54
C PHE A 186 15.31 20.76 13.99
N GLU A 187 15.64 20.68 12.70
CA GLU A 187 16.69 21.52 12.11
C GLU A 187 16.24 22.93 11.75
N LYS A 188 15.03 23.05 11.19
CA LYS A 188 14.50 24.31 10.64
C LYS A 188 13.40 24.92 11.47
N ALA A 189 13.03 24.29 12.60
CA ALA A 189 11.86 24.64 13.42
C ALA A 189 10.56 24.74 12.59
N ASP A 190 10.44 23.94 11.52
CA ASP A 190 9.28 23.93 10.64
C ASP A 190 8.11 23.21 11.33
N ARG A 191 7.20 24.00 11.92
CA ARG A 191 6.00 23.50 12.59
C ARG A 191 4.92 23.02 11.60
N THR A 192 5.09 23.25 10.30
CA THR A 192 4.15 22.76 9.29
C THR A 192 4.28 21.26 9.04
N LEU A 193 5.36 20.66 9.58
CA LEU A 193 5.71 19.25 9.35
C LEU A 193 5.70 18.91 7.85
N SER A 194 6.23 19.80 7.03
CA SER A 194 6.38 19.55 5.60
C SER A 194 7.49 18.51 5.39
N GLY A 195 7.13 17.40 4.76
CA GLY A 195 8.06 16.36 4.34
C GLY A 195 8.20 16.34 2.82
N HIS A 196 9.28 15.77 2.35
CA HIS A 196 9.55 15.61 0.91
C HIS A 196 10.21 14.27 0.63
N THR A 197 10.03 13.80 -0.59
CA THR A 197 10.69 12.61 -1.13
C THR A 197 10.75 12.70 -2.64
N SER A 198 11.43 11.77 -3.29
CA SER A 198 11.50 11.64 -4.74
C SER A 198 10.60 10.51 -5.25
N LEU A 199 10.01 10.65 -6.44
CA LEU A 199 9.34 9.51 -7.09
C LEU A 199 10.31 8.35 -7.39
N TRP A 200 11.61 8.61 -7.52
CA TRP A 200 12.61 7.55 -7.62
C TRP A 200 12.67 6.69 -6.35
N SER A 201 12.40 7.29 -5.19
CA SER A 201 12.32 6.57 -3.92
C SER A 201 11.21 5.51 -3.91
N PHE A 202 10.09 5.75 -4.65
CA PHE A 202 9.06 4.72 -4.82
C PHE A 202 9.61 3.44 -5.44
N LEU A 203 10.40 3.57 -6.51
CA LEU A 203 11.01 2.42 -7.18
C LEU A 203 12.11 1.79 -6.31
N MET A 204 12.91 2.62 -5.65
CA MET A 204 14.00 2.20 -4.77
C MET A 204 13.46 1.39 -3.58
N TYR A 205 12.52 1.93 -2.81
CA TYR A 205 11.93 1.25 -1.65
C TYR A 205 11.07 0.06 -2.07
N GLY A 206 10.29 0.21 -3.15
CA GLY A 206 9.47 -0.87 -3.67
C GLY A 206 10.28 -2.09 -4.05
N SER A 207 11.37 -1.91 -4.80
CA SER A 207 12.25 -3.00 -5.22
C SER A 207 13.11 -3.53 -4.07
N CYS A 208 13.64 -2.67 -3.20
CA CYS A 208 14.41 -3.07 -2.02
C CYS A 208 13.58 -4.00 -1.12
N SER A 209 12.42 -3.52 -0.67
CA SER A 209 11.54 -4.27 0.24
C SER A 209 11.00 -5.55 -0.40
N PHE A 210 10.74 -5.53 -1.72
CA PHE A 210 10.34 -6.72 -2.45
C PHE A 210 11.42 -7.81 -2.46
N VAL A 211 12.71 -7.43 -2.59
CA VAL A 211 13.84 -8.36 -2.50
C VAL A 211 14.03 -8.84 -1.06
N VAL A 212 13.99 -7.92 -0.07
CA VAL A 212 14.11 -8.26 1.37
C VAL A 212 12.99 -9.20 1.80
N GLU A 213 11.79 -9.08 1.25
CA GLU A 213 10.69 -10.03 1.46
C GLU A 213 11.06 -11.45 0.99
N LYS A 214 11.74 -11.59 -0.16
CA LYS A 214 12.22 -12.89 -0.64
C LYS A 214 13.31 -13.46 0.26
N LEU A 215 14.21 -12.61 0.73
CA LEU A 215 15.22 -12.99 1.73
C LEU A 215 14.56 -13.45 3.03
N TYR A 216 13.53 -12.73 3.50
CA TYR A 216 12.73 -13.11 4.66
C TYR A 216 12.15 -14.50 4.50
N PHE A 217 11.46 -14.79 3.39
CA PHE A 217 10.88 -16.11 3.16
C PHE A 217 11.91 -17.21 3.11
N HIS A 218 13.05 -16.94 2.49
CA HIS A 218 14.13 -17.93 2.41
C HIS A 218 14.80 -18.18 3.77
N LEU A 219 15.19 -17.11 4.47
CA LEU A 219 15.96 -17.22 5.71
C LEU A 219 15.09 -17.67 6.89
N HIS A 220 13.85 -17.15 6.99
CA HIS A 220 12.96 -17.47 8.10
C HIS A 220 12.29 -18.84 7.94
N PHE A 221 11.60 -19.09 6.80
CA PHE A 221 10.81 -20.32 6.64
C PHE A 221 11.64 -21.52 6.17
N LYS A 222 12.68 -21.33 5.35
CA LYS A 222 13.48 -22.45 4.89
C LYS A 222 14.69 -22.76 5.78
N ARG A 223 15.31 -21.74 6.39
CA ARG A 223 16.49 -21.91 7.24
C ARG A 223 16.22 -21.77 8.74
N GLY A 224 15.01 -21.32 9.15
CA GLY A 224 14.64 -21.15 10.55
C GLY A 224 15.36 -20.01 11.28
N TRP A 225 15.96 -19.05 10.54
CA TRP A 225 16.72 -17.96 11.15
C TRP A 225 15.83 -17.00 11.90
N GLY A 226 16.23 -16.61 13.11
CA GLY A 226 15.58 -15.56 13.89
C GLY A 226 15.82 -14.17 13.33
N THR A 227 15.03 -13.18 13.77
CA THR A 227 15.11 -11.78 13.29
C THR A 227 16.50 -11.19 13.48
N LEU A 228 17.16 -11.40 14.63
CA LEU A 228 18.50 -10.86 14.89
C LEU A 228 19.58 -11.47 13.96
N GLN A 229 19.42 -12.71 13.50
CA GLN A 229 20.35 -13.34 12.57
C GLN A 229 20.19 -12.79 11.14
N ARG A 230 18.97 -12.37 10.77
CA ARG A 230 18.67 -11.80 9.46
C ARG A 230 19.05 -10.33 9.34
N LEU A 231 18.99 -9.61 10.47
CA LEU A 231 19.19 -8.16 10.53
C LEU A 231 20.49 -7.68 9.84
N PRO A 232 21.67 -8.26 10.08
CA PRO A 232 22.90 -7.84 9.40
C PRO A 232 22.81 -7.98 7.88
N ILE A 233 22.14 -9.04 7.39
CA ILE A 233 21.97 -9.27 5.94
C ILE A 233 21.07 -8.19 5.34
N TYR A 234 19.97 -7.84 6.02
CA TYR A 234 19.08 -6.78 5.56
C TYR A 234 19.82 -5.44 5.50
N ILE A 235 20.56 -5.09 6.53
CA ILE A 235 21.31 -3.83 6.61
C ILE A 235 22.37 -3.76 5.50
N CYS A 236 23.16 -4.80 5.32
CA CYS A 236 24.14 -4.84 4.24
C CYS A 236 23.47 -4.69 2.87
N PHE A 237 22.35 -5.38 2.65
CA PHE A 237 21.61 -5.29 1.39
C PHE A 237 21.04 -3.89 1.17
N ILE A 238 20.40 -3.27 2.19
CA ILE A 238 19.82 -1.93 2.12
C ILE A 238 20.89 -0.90 1.76
N TYR A 239 22.05 -0.89 2.44
CA TYR A 239 23.13 0.03 2.13
C TYR A 239 23.70 -0.15 0.70
N MET A 240 23.88 -1.38 0.26
CA MET A 240 24.32 -1.65 -1.13
C MET A 240 23.26 -1.16 -2.13
N TRP A 241 21.98 -1.34 -1.80
CA TRP A 241 20.86 -0.93 -2.66
C TRP A 241 20.75 0.58 -2.76
N GLU A 242 20.76 1.28 -1.61
CA GLU A 242 20.75 2.75 -1.53
C GLU A 242 21.93 3.34 -2.30
N PHE A 243 23.14 2.81 -2.08
CA PHE A 243 24.33 3.23 -2.82
C PHE A 243 24.18 3.03 -4.33
N SER A 244 23.70 1.88 -4.77
CA SER A 244 23.58 1.54 -6.20
C SER A 244 22.57 2.46 -6.90
N TRP A 245 21.41 2.73 -6.26
CA TRP A 245 20.42 3.67 -6.76
C TRP A 245 20.96 5.10 -6.79
N GLY A 246 21.56 5.56 -5.70
CA GLY A 246 22.16 6.89 -5.64
C GLY A 246 23.25 7.11 -6.68
N PHE A 247 24.12 6.10 -6.87
CA PHE A 247 25.17 6.16 -7.89
C PHE A 247 24.59 6.24 -9.29
N ALA A 248 23.58 5.42 -9.61
CA ALA A 248 22.91 5.47 -10.91
C ALA A 248 22.20 6.80 -11.15
N LEU A 249 21.42 7.30 -10.17
CA LEU A 249 20.69 8.55 -10.27
C LEU A 249 21.61 9.77 -10.40
N ARG A 250 22.77 9.74 -9.73
CA ARG A 250 23.77 10.83 -9.81
C ARG A 250 24.34 11.02 -11.22
N GLN A 251 24.41 9.95 -12.03
CA GLN A 251 24.86 10.06 -13.43
C GLN A 251 23.93 10.90 -14.31
N TYR A 252 22.68 11.08 -13.88
CA TYR A 252 21.64 11.81 -14.60
C TYR A 252 21.16 13.07 -13.86
N ASP A 253 21.90 13.54 -12.85
CA ASP A 253 21.51 14.65 -11.97
C ASP A 253 20.14 14.47 -11.32
N ALA A 254 19.73 13.21 -11.15
CA ALA A 254 18.42 12.81 -10.64
C ALA A 254 18.45 12.37 -9.15
N CYS A 255 19.63 12.34 -8.52
CA CYS A 255 19.76 11.99 -7.11
C CYS A 255 19.18 13.10 -6.23
N SER A 256 18.24 12.76 -5.36
CA SER A 256 17.53 13.70 -4.49
C SER A 256 18.18 13.89 -3.12
N TRP A 257 19.22 13.13 -2.79
CA TRP A 257 19.94 13.20 -1.52
C TRP A 257 21.44 13.36 -1.72
N ASP A 258 22.07 13.99 -0.73
CA ASP A 258 23.52 14.11 -0.62
C ASP A 258 23.95 14.16 0.85
N TYR A 259 24.67 13.13 1.29
CA TYR A 259 25.17 12.99 2.64
C TYR A 259 26.63 13.41 2.79
N SER A 260 27.22 14.14 1.83
CA SER A 260 28.63 14.53 1.85
C SER A 260 29.01 15.35 3.09
N HIS A 261 28.05 16.08 3.66
CA HIS A 261 28.23 16.90 4.86
C HIS A 261 28.07 16.12 6.17
N TYR A 262 27.61 14.85 6.12
CA TYR A 262 27.49 14.02 7.33
C TYR A 262 28.77 13.21 7.61
N PRO A 263 29.08 12.92 8.90
CA PRO A 263 30.17 12.04 9.24
C PRO A 263 29.91 10.61 8.76
N LEU A 264 30.97 9.86 8.56
CA LEU A 264 30.90 8.45 8.17
C LEU A 264 30.10 8.21 6.88
N ASN A 265 30.10 9.19 5.98
CA ASN A 265 29.49 9.00 4.66
C ASN A 265 30.46 8.28 3.71
N PHE A 266 29.89 7.58 2.73
CA PHE A 266 30.64 7.02 1.62
C PHE A 266 30.13 7.63 0.32
N MET A 267 31.00 8.42 -0.33
CA MET A 267 30.70 9.16 -1.57
C MET A 267 29.49 10.10 -1.48
N GLY A 268 29.04 10.50 -0.27
CA GLY A 268 27.82 11.29 -0.09
C GLY A 268 26.52 10.54 -0.42
N LEU A 269 26.58 9.23 -0.73
CA LEU A 269 25.43 8.44 -1.15
C LEU A 269 24.81 7.62 -0.04
N VAL A 270 25.63 7.21 0.93
CA VAL A 270 25.22 6.48 2.13
C VAL A 270 25.97 7.02 3.34
N THR A 271 25.38 6.90 4.53
CA THR A 271 26.04 7.27 5.79
C THR A 271 25.68 6.31 6.91
N LEU A 272 26.67 5.96 7.75
CA LEU A 272 26.43 5.12 8.92
C LEU A 272 25.63 5.85 10.03
N LEU A 273 25.49 7.18 9.94
CA LEU A 273 24.66 7.94 10.87
C LEU A 273 23.22 7.44 10.93
N TYR A 274 22.69 6.93 9.82
CA TYR A 274 21.32 6.41 9.73
C TYR A 274 21.19 4.93 10.07
N LEU A 275 22.29 4.27 10.47
CA LEU A 275 22.25 2.86 10.89
C LEU A 275 21.18 2.53 11.93
N PRO A 276 20.97 3.33 13.01
CA PRO A 276 19.91 3.06 13.97
C PRO A 276 18.52 3.07 13.33
N GLY A 277 18.27 4.01 12.40
CA GLY A 277 17.02 4.08 11.64
C GLY A 277 16.80 2.84 10.76
N TRP A 278 17.84 2.39 10.04
CA TRP A 278 17.77 1.18 9.23
C TRP A 278 17.55 -0.09 10.06
N VAL A 279 18.12 -0.15 11.27
CA VAL A 279 17.83 -1.23 12.23
C VAL A 279 16.36 -1.25 12.61
N CYS A 280 15.80 -0.09 13.02
CA CYS A 280 14.39 0.01 13.39
C CYS A 280 13.46 -0.37 12.22
N LEU A 281 13.73 0.15 11.01
CA LEU A 281 12.95 -0.17 9.82
C LEU A 281 13.05 -1.65 9.45
N SER A 282 14.22 -2.27 9.57
CA SER A 282 14.41 -3.70 9.29
C SER A 282 13.64 -4.59 10.27
N LEU A 283 13.55 -4.21 11.54
CA LEU A 283 12.72 -4.92 12.53
C LEU A 283 11.24 -4.76 12.23
N TYR A 284 10.81 -3.56 11.86
CA TYR A 284 9.44 -3.28 11.45
C TYR A 284 9.03 -4.02 10.17
N GLN A 285 9.96 -4.18 9.24
CA GLN A 285 9.75 -4.88 7.97
C GLN A 285 9.26 -6.33 8.18
N ASP A 286 9.82 -7.07 9.16
CA ASP A 286 9.36 -8.43 9.48
C ASP A 286 7.87 -8.45 9.90
N ILE A 287 7.44 -7.45 10.66
CA ILE A 287 6.02 -7.31 11.06
C ILE A 287 5.16 -7.04 9.82
N LEU A 288 5.63 -6.14 8.96
CA LEU A 288 4.93 -5.75 7.74
C LEU A 288 4.74 -6.94 6.79
N PHE A 289 5.79 -7.74 6.57
CA PHE A 289 5.69 -8.97 5.76
C PHE A 289 4.66 -9.94 6.32
N ASN A 290 4.64 -10.16 7.63
CA ASN A 290 3.66 -11.02 8.28
C ASN A 290 2.21 -10.50 8.14
N ILE A 291 2.02 -9.19 8.13
CA ILE A 291 0.71 -8.57 7.90
C ILE A 291 0.28 -8.77 6.44
N LEU A 292 1.16 -8.48 5.48
CA LEU A 292 0.86 -8.59 4.05
C LEU A 292 0.58 -10.03 3.60
N LEU A 293 1.22 -11.02 4.22
CA LEU A 293 0.92 -12.44 3.96
C LEU A 293 -0.54 -12.82 4.23
N ARG A 294 -1.24 -12.06 5.08
CA ARG A 294 -2.64 -12.31 5.43
C ARG A 294 -3.62 -11.53 4.55
N VAL A 295 -3.11 -10.63 3.70
CA VAL A 295 -3.93 -9.89 2.75
C VAL A 295 -4.05 -10.72 1.48
N VAL A 296 -5.28 -11.02 1.07
CA VAL A 296 -5.59 -11.83 -0.12
C VAL A 296 -6.58 -11.11 -1.02
N CYS A 297 -6.48 -11.36 -2.32
CA CYS A 297 -7.48 -10.90 -3.28
C CYS A 297 -8.64 -11.91 -3.33
N ASN A 298 -9.87 -11.41 -3.29
CA ASN A 298 -11.05 -12.24 -3.50
C ASN A 298 -11.44 -12.26 -4.99
N ASP A 299 -10.99 -13.28 -5.70
CA ASP A 299 -11.25 -13.47 -7.15
C ASP A 299 -12.68 -13.99 -7.46
N ARG A 300 -13.69 -13.58 -6.67
CA ARG A 300 -15.06 -14.12 -6.82
C ARG A 300 -15.83 -13.64 -8.06
N ASN A 301 -15.24 -12.91 -8.98
CA ASN A 301 -16.02 -12.31 -10.08
C ASN A 301 -15.95 -13.01 -11.42
N ASP A 302 -15.21 -14.12 -11.63
CA ASP A 302 -15.05 -14.71 -12.96
C ASP A 302 -15.22 -16.24 -13.05
N LYS A 303 -15.90 -16.87 -12.08
CA LYS A 303 -16.36 -18.24 -12.33
C LYS A 303 -17.88 -18.30 -12.26
N GLU A 304 -18.46 -18.17 -13.46
CA GLU A 304 -19.80 -18.51 -13.85
C GLU A 304 -20.40 -19.67 -13.05
N MET A 305 -21.69 -19.55 -12.77
CA MET A 305 -22.54 -20.68 -12.44
C MET A 305 -22.36 -21.80 -13.47
N PRO A 306 -21.99 -23.01 -13.04
CA PRO A 306 -22.16 -24.14 -13.94
C PRO A 306 -23.64 -24.31 -14.20
N ASN A 307 -24.03 -24.29 -15.45
CA ASN A 307 -25.35 -24.63 -15.94
C ASN A 307 -25.92 -25.86 -15.20
N ALA A 308 -26.93 -25.66 -14.38
CA ALA A 308 -27.78 -26.73 -13.90
C ALA A 308 -28.68 -27.14 -15.04
N GLY A 309 -28.22 -28.05 -15.85
CA GLY A 309 -28.99 -28.65 -16.92
C GLY A 309 -28.41 -30.00 -17.33
N ALA A 310 -29.16 -31.04 -16.94
CA ALA A 310 -29.18 -32.42 -17.50
C ALA A 310 -27.98 -33.35 -17.19
N ASN A 311 -28.21 -34.30 -16.40
CA ASN A 311 -28.20 -35.74 -16.61
C ASN A 311 -27.73 -36.50 -15.38
N GLY A 312 -28.72 -37.18 -14.76
CA GLY A 312 -28.48 -38.22 -13.78
C GLY A 312 -27.71 -39.39 -14.38
N ARG A 313 -26.63 -39.77 -13.73
CA ARG A 313 -26.11 -41.12 -13.71
C ARG A 313 -25.50 -41.42 -12.34
N LEU A 314 -26.17 -42.36 -11.68
CA LEU A 314 -25.68 -43.08 -10.49
C LEU A 314 -24.41 -43.85 -10.87
N LEU A 315 -23.35 -43.75 -10.12
CA LEU A 315 -22.23 -44.68 -10.09
C LEU A 315 -21.80 -45.01 -8.64
N PRO A 316 -21.21 -46.17 -8.38
CA PRO A 316 -21.43 -46.92 -7.14
C PRO A 316 -20.38 -46.68 -6.07
N LYS A 317 -20.77 -47.09 -4.81
CA LYS A 317 -19.95 -47.13 -3.62
C LYS A 317 -18.66 -47.93 -3.80
N GLY A 318 -17.51 -47.30 -3.57
CA GLY A 318 -16.19 -47.92 -3.43
C GLY A 318 -15.64 -47.71 -2.02
N LYS A 319 -15.09 -48.77 -1.48
CA LYS A 319 -14.62 -49.05 -0.12
C LYS A 319 -13.69 -48.00 0.49
N LEU A 320 -13.90 -47.75 1.79
CA LEU A 320 -12.91 -47.19 2.71
C LEU A 320 -11.76 -48.20 2.91
N GLU A 321 -10.54 -47.71 2.74
CA GLU A 321 -9.36 -48.38 3.27
C GLU A 321 -8.63 -47.38 4.22
N ASN A 322 -8.46 -47.86 5.46
CA ASN A 322 -7.79 -47.14 6.54
C ASN A 322 -6.28 -47.16 6.31
N ASP A 323 -5.62 -46.01 6.27
CA ASP A 323 -4.20 -45.94 6.55
C ASP A 323 -3.92 -44.93 7.65
N LYS A 324 -3.52 -45.50 8.79
CA LYS A 324 -2.98 -44.79 9.95
C LYS A 324 -1.55 -44.39 9.62
N LEU A 325 -1.25 -43.11 9.59
CA LEU A 325 0.13 -42.62 9.63
C LEU A 325 0.38 -41.93 10.98
N HIS A 326 1.19 -42.59 11.78
CA HIS A 326 1.85 -42.06 12.97
C HIS A 326 2.82 -40.92 12.54
N VAL A 327 2.65 -39.78 13.16
CA VAL A 327 3.68 -38.72 13.17
C VAL A 327 4.11 -38.54 14.62
N GLY A 328 5.33 -39.02 14.91
CA GLY A 328 6.02 -38.77 16.16
C GLY A 328 6.55 -37.34 16.23
N PHE A 329 6.37 -36.75 17.39
CA PHE A 329 7.04 -35.49 17.78
C PHE A 329 8.37 -35.85 18.45
N SER A 330 9.42 -35.16 18.04
CA SER A 330 10.61 -34.86 18.84
C SER A 330 11.18 -33.50 18.39
#